data_f69ed3747b1278f6d14be02bf445e88a
#
_entry.id   f69ed3747b1278f6d14be02bf445e88a
#
_cell.length_a   1.000
_cell.length_b   1.000
_cell.length_c   1.000
_cell.angle_alpha   90.00
_cell.angle_beta   90.00
_cell.angle_gamma   90.00
#
_symmetry.space_group_name_H-M   'P 1'
#
loop_
_entity.id
_entity.type
_entity.pdbx_description
1 polymer ?
#
loop_
_entity_poly.entity_id
_entity_poly.type
_entity_poly.pdbx_seq_one_letter_code
_entity_poly.pdbx_strand_id
1 'polypeptide(L)'
;MINEKYGTEKSNELLKYLADALKHTDPDNFILGARLSGDQFVCLQYGKKHSRAEGLQMQERVLKNSPIPSLTWKHGIYYTSFDRTVSVQAMCDRARYAANSIKGNYCVNCAVYDDALRKNLLMHQLIEESMESALEKNQYTIYLQPEHNLHTNKTGGAEALVRWEHPDIGLIQPGT
;
A
#
# COMPACT_ATOMS: atom_id res chain seq x y z
N MET A 1 -2.16 -11.71 -13.47
CA MET A 1 -0.86 -11.01 -13.35
C MET A 1 -0.29 -10.76 -14.73
N ILE A 2 0.71 -9.82 -14.90
CA ILE A 2 1.19 -9.42 -16.23
C ILE A 2 1.80 -10.61 -16.98
N ASN A 3 2.60 -11.44 -16.30
CA ASN A 3 3.21 -12.63 -16.91
C ASN A 3 2.21 -13.64 -17.48
N GLU A 4 1.09 -13.82 -16.81
CA GLU A 4 0.04 -14.73 -17.27
C GLU A 4 -0.70 -14.20 -18.49
N LYS A 5 -0.88 -12.88 -18.56
CA LYS A 5 -1.62 -12.24 -19.65
C LYS A 5 -0.79 -11.98 -20.89
N TYR A 6 0.49 -11.60 -20.72
CA TYR A 6 1.36 -11.11 -21.81
C TYR A 6 2.63 -11.93 -22.02
N GLY A 7 2.88 -12.93 -21.17
CA GLY A 7 4.09 -13.76 -21.21
C GLY A 7 5.31 -13.11 -20.55
N THR A 8 6.32 -13.92 -20.28
CA THR A 8 7.54 -13.51 -19.55
C THR A 8 8.40 -12.54 -20.37
N GLU A 9 8.47 -12.74 -21.69
CA GLU A 9 9.30 -11.91 -22.57
C GLU A 9 8.81 -10.46 -22.59
N LYS A 10 7.50 -10.26 -22.77
CA LYS A 10 6.88 -8.93 -22.79
C LYS A 10 6.90 -8.26 -21.41
N SER A 11 6.84 -9.05 -20.35
CA SER A 11 7.01 -8.56 -18.99
C SER A 11 8.43 -8.07 -18.73
N ASN A 12 9.44 -8.76 -19.24
CA ASN A 12 10.83 -8.32 -19.14
C ASN A 12 11.11 -7.06 -19.98
N GLU A 13 10.51 -6.95 -21.15
CA GLU A 13 10.56 -5.73 -21.98
C GLU A 13 9.97 -4.54 -21.22
N LEU A 14 8.80 -4.73 -20.59
CA LEU A 14 8.18 -3.71 -19.75
C LEU A 14 9.08 -3.26 -18.60
N LEU A 15 9.71 -4.21 -17.89
CA LEU A 15 10.59 -3.87 -16.77
C LEU A 15 11.81 -3.06 -17.20
N LYS A 16 12.41 -3.39 -18.36
CA LYS A 16 13.50 -2.59 -18.96
C LYS A 16 13.01 -1.19 -19.33
N TYR A 17 11.86 -1.13 -19.99
CA TYR A 17 11.24 0.13 -20.37
C TYR A 17 10.97 1.03 -19.16
N LEU A 18 10.40 0.47 -18.08
CA LEU A 18 10.14 1.23 -16.84
C LEU A 18 11.42 1.73 -16.18
N ALA A 19 12.48 0.91 -16.15
CA ALA A 19 13.76 1.32 -15.60
C ALA A 19 14.37 2.52 -16.36
N ASP A 20 14.27 2.51 -17.68
CA ASP A 20 14.76 3.60 -18.53
C ASP A 20 13.85 4.83 -18.43
N ALA A 21 12.54 4.65 -18.44
CA ALA A 21 11.60 5.75 -18.29
C ALA A 21 11.77 6.50 -16.96
N LEU A 22 12.00 5.80 -15.86
CA LEU A 22 12.25 6.41 -14.55
C LEU A 22 13.48 7.32 -14.53
N LYS A 23 14.53 6.98 -15.27
CA LYS A 23 15.74 7.82 -15.38
C LYS A 23 15.49 9.11 -16.18
N HIS A 24 14.61 9.04 -17.18
CA HIS A 24 14.43 10.13 -18.14
C HIS A 24 13.19 10.99 -17.90
N THR A 25 12.33 10.60 -16.95
CA THR A 25 11.08 11.34 -16.67
C THR A 25 11.32 12.70 -16.03
N ASP A 26 12.35 12.79 -15.18
CA ASP A 26 12.76 14.04 -14.52
C ASP A 26 14.29 14.04 -14.36
N PRO A 27 15.05 14.21 -15.46
CA PRO A 27 16.51 14.07 -15.45
C PRO A 27 17.21 15.11 -14.60
N ASP A 28 16.63 16.29 -14.43
CA ASP A 28 17.24 17.39 -13.67
C ASP A 28 17.21 17.10 -12.15
N ASN A 29 16.26 16.32 -11.69
CA ASN A 29 16.09 16.00 -10.28
C ASN A 29 16.44 14.53 -9.95
N PHE A 30 16.62 13.67 -10.94
CA PHE A 30 16.97 12.27 -10.75
C PHE A 30 18.41 12.11 -10.26
N ILE A 31 18.60 11.45 -9.12
CA ILE A 31 19.92 11.18 -8.55
C ILE A 31 20.32 9.72 -8.81
N LEU A 32 19.43 8.81 -8.44
CA LEU A 32 19.71 7.38 -8.40
C LEU A 32 18.42 6.59 -8.53
N GLY A 33 18.48 5.46 -9.24
CA GLY A 33 17.39 4.48 -9.27
C GLY A 33 17.94 3.07 -9.16
N ALA A 34 17.16 2.21 -8.53
CA ALA A 34 17.46 0.79 -8.42
C ALA A 34 16.20 -0.05 -8.53
N ARG A 35 16.35 -1.27 -9.03
CA ARG A 35 15.32 -2.30 -8.94
C ARG A 35 15.59 -3.12 -7.68
N LEU A 36 14.61 -3.15 -6.76
CA LEU A 36 14.76 -3.88 -5.51
C LEU A 36 14.46 -5.37 -5.69
N SER A 37 13.30 -5.68 -6.25
CA SER A 37 12.87 -7.06 -6.53
C SER A 37 11.66 -7.06 -7.45
N GLY A 38 11.47 -8.12 -8.24
CA GLY A 38 10.28 -8.29 -9.06
C GLY A 38 9.95 -7.06 -9.92
N ASP A 39 8.85 -6.42 -9.65
CA ASP A 39 8.35 -5.20 -10.29
C ASP A 39 8.54 -3.93 -9.43
N GLN A 40 9.35 -4.01 -8.36
CA GLN A 40 9.59 -2.90 -7.44
C GLN A 40 10.86 -2.13 -7.81
N PHE A 41 10.68 -0.84 -8.02
CA PHE A 41 11.76 0.11 -8.27
C PHE A 41 11.79 1.16 -7.16
N VAL A 42 12.96 1.65 -6.84
CA VAL A 42 13.17 2.81 -5.97
C VAL A 42 13.96 3.87 -6.72
N CYS A 43 13.56 5.14 -6.52
CA CYS A 43 14.27 6.29 -7.05
C CYS A 43 14.56 7.28 -5.93
N LEU A 44 15.76 7.85 -5.96
CA LEU A 44 16.13 9.01 -5.17
C LEU A 44 16.15 10.22 -6.09
N GLN A 45 15.46 11.27 -5.68
CA GLN A 45 15.34 12.49 -6.46
C GLN A 45 15.50 13.72 -5.56
N TYR A 46 16.05 14.81 -6.11
CA TYR A 46 15.87 16.12 -5.52
C TYR A 46 14.41 16.54 -5.75
N GLY A 47 13.74 17.07 -4.73
CA GLY A 47 12.37 17.41 -5.00
C GLY A 47 11.70 18.32 -4.00
N LYS A 48 10.83 19.13 -4.56
CA LYS A 48 9.72 19.74 -3.84
C LYS A 48 8.66 18.67 -3.58
N LYS A 49 7.78 18.89 -2.63
CA LYS A 49 6.63 18.01 -2.40
C LYS A 49 5.84 17.85 -3.71
N HIS A 50 5.84 16.65 -4.26
CA HIS A 50 5.02 16.35 -5.42
C HIS A 50 3.54 16.33 -5.03
N SER A 51 2.73 17.02 -5.81
CA SER A 51 1.29 16.93 -5.70
C SER A 51 0.80 15.61 -6.34
N ARG A 52 -0.40 15.17 -5.96
CA ARG A 52 -1.06 14.02 -6.60
C ARG A 52 -1.18 14.20 -8.12
N ALA A 53 -1.42 15.43 -8.58
CA ALA A 53 -1.54 15.75 -10.00
C ALA A 53 -0.23 15.53 -10.76
N GLU A 54 0.91 15.90 -10.18
CA GLU A 54 2.24 15.65 -10.77
C GLU A 54 2.55 14.17 -10.88
N GLY A 55 2.19 13.37 -9.86
CA GLY A 55 2.34 11.91 -9.91
C GLY A 55 1.50 11.26 -11.01
N LEU A 56 0.28 11.74 -11.25
CA LEU A 56 -0.58 11.29 -12.35
C LEU A 56 0.03 11.67 -13.71
N GLN A 57 0.46 12.90 -13.90
CA GLN A 57 1.10 13.35 -15.15
C GLN A 57 2.38 12.57 -15.45
N MET A 58 3.20 12.27 -14.43
CA MET A 58 4.37 11.42 -14.58
C MET A 58 3.97 10.03 -15.07
N GLN A 59 2.97 9.42 -14.47
CA GLN A 59 2.47 8.11 -14.90
C GLN A 59 1.98 8.14 -16.35
N GLU A 60 1.21 9.13 -16.74
CA GLU A 60 0.72 9.28 -18.12
C GLU A 60 1.86 9.41 -19.12
N ARG A 61 2.89 10.20 -18.84
CA ARG A 61 4.08 10.34 -19.70
C ARG A 61 4.78 9.01 -19.89
N VAL A 62 4.99 8.27 -18.79
CA VAL A 62 5.67 6.96 -18.88
C VAL A 62 4.80 5.95 -19.61
N LEU A 63 3.48 5.95 -19.40
CA LEU A 63 2.58 4.99 -20.06
C LEU A 63 2.36 5.23 -21.54
N LYS A 64 2.55 6.46 -22.01
CA LYS A 64 2.29 6.84 -23.42
C LYS A 64 2.98 5.94 -24.43
N ASN A 65 4.20 5.49 -24.10
CA ASN A 65 5.03 4.64 -24.97
C ASN A 65 5.29 3.26 -24.36
N SER A 66 4.49 2.85 -23.38
CA SER A 66 4.67 1.55 -22.73
C SER A 66 4.39 0.39 -23.67
N PRO A 67 5.20 -0.68 -23.66
CA PRO A 67 4.94 -1.89 -24.43
C PRO A 67 3.66 -2.63 -24.01
N ILE A 68 3.13 -2.31 -22.84
CA ILE A 68 1.85 -2.82 -22.34
C ILE A 68 0.93 -1.63 -22.05
N PRO A 69 -0.16 -1.47 -22.82
CA PRO A 69 -1.15 -0.43 -22.57
C PRO A 69 -1.94 -0.71 -21.28
N SER A 70 -2.52 0.32 -20.70
CA SER A 70 -3.39 0.23 -19.53
C SER A 70 -2.71 -0.32 -18.26
N LEU A 71 -1.41 -0.09 -18.13
CA LEU A 71 -0.69 -0.41 -16.91
C LEU A 71 -0.97 0.65 -15.84
N THR A 72 -1.13 0.21 -14.60
CA THR A 72 -1.15 1.08 -13.43
C THR A 72 -0.11 0.64 -12.44
N TRP A 73 0.59 1.58 -11.83
CA TRP A 73 1.47 1.29 -10.69
C TRP A 73 1.16 2.22 -9.54
N LYS A 74 1.65 1.85 -8.37
CA LYS A 74 1.52 2.65 -7.16
C LYS A 74 2.85 3.27 -6.80
N HIS A 75 2.83 4.55 -6.44
CA HIS A 75 3.98 5.26 -5.92
C HIS A 75 3.84 5.45 -4.42
N GLY A 76 4.90 5.11 -3.69
CA GLY A 76 5.04 5.53 -2.32
C GLY A 76 6.19 6.53 -2.22
N ILE A 77 5.97 7.62 -1.53
CA ILE A 77 6.94 8.68 -1.35
C ILE A 77 7.32 8.80 0.12
N TYR A 78 8.62 8.81 0.40
CA TYR A 78 9.17 9.20 1.68
C TYR A 78 10.01 10.46 1.51
N TYR A 79 9.65 11.52 2.20
CA TYR A 79 10.45 12.73 2.22
C TYR A 79 11.51 12.62 3.30
N THR A 80 12.79 12.72 2.95
CA THR A 80 13.90 12.65 3.91
C THR A 80 13.85 13.77 4.97
N SER A 81 13.10 14.84 4.70
CA SER A 81 12.82 15.89 5.68
C SER A 81 11.90 15.46 6.83
N PHE A 82 11.17 14.37 6.67
CA PHE A 82 10.29 13.82 7.72
C PHE A 82 11.08 13.29 8.91
N ASP A 83 12.10 12.48 8.63
CA ASP A 83 13.05 11.99 9.63
C ASP A 83 14.34 11.56 8.92
N ARG A 84 15.43 12.26 9.19
CA ARG A 84 16.76 12.02 8.60
C ARG A 84 17.61 11.04 9.41
N THR A 85 17.13 10.64 10.58
CA THR A 85 17.92 9.77 11.49
C THR A 85 17.79 8.29 11.15
N VAL A 86 16.78 7.94 10.35
CA VAL A 86 16.53 6.54 9.96
C VAL A 86 17.47 6.08 8.85
N SER A 87 17.74 4.79 8.80
CA SER A 87 18.56 4.19 7.75
C SER A 87 17.90 4.33 6.36
N VAL A 88 18.72 4.28 5.32
CA VAL A 88 18.22 4.29 3.92
C VAL A 88 17.23 3.13 3.68
N GLN A 89 17.50 1.96 4.26
CA GLN A 89 16.60 0.81 4.20
C GLN A 89 15.22 1.16 4.77
N ALA A 90 15.19 1.77 5.96
CA ALA A 90 13.93 2.19 6.58
C ALA A 90 13.19 3.27 5.75
N MET A 91 13.91 4.18 5.08
CA MET A 91 13.30 5.15 4.15
C MET A 91 12.61 4.45 2.97
N CYS A 92 13.28 3.45 2.38
CA CYS A 92 12.71 2.63 1.30
C CYS A 92 11.49 1.82 1.77
N ASP A 93 11.55 1.22 2.96
CA ASP A 93 10.45 0.45 3.55
C ASP A 93 9.24 1.34 3.83
N ARG A 94 9.44 2.55 4.32
CA ARG A 94 8.39 3.54 4.55
C ARG A 94 7.74 4.00 3.25
N ALA A 95 8.53 4.25 2.20
CA ALA A 95 8.00 4.57 0.88
C ALA A 95 7.18 3.38 0.32
N ARG A 96 7.69 2.15 0.45
CA ARG A 96 6.98 0.92 0.05
C ARG A 96 5.69 0.73 0.83
N TYR A 97 5.68 1.00 2.13
CA TYR A 97 4.48 0.96 2.95
C TYR A 97 3.42 1.95 2.44
N ALA A 98 3.82 3.18 2.13
CA ALA A 98 2.92 4.17 1.55
C ALA A 98 2.32 3.70 0.20
N ALA A 99 3.12 3.07 -0.68
CA ALA A 99 2.60 2.49 -1.91
C ALA A 99 1.60 1.36 -1.66
N ASN A 100 1.87 0.51 -0.67
CA ASN A 100 1.01 -0.62 -0.33
C ASN A 100 -0.30 -0.18 0.31
N SER A 101 -0.33 0.92 1.08
CA SER A 101 -1.55 1.43 1.73
C SER A 101 -2.65 1.81 0.74
N ILE A 102 -2.29 2.06 -0.52
CA ILE A 102 -3.24 2.38 -1.60
C ILE A 102 -3.44 1.23 -2.60
N LYS A 103 -2.89 0.05 -2.30
CA LYS A 103 -3.08 -1.15 -3.13
C LYS A 103 -4.56 -1.55 -3.11
N GLY A 104 -5.12 -1.82 -4.29
CA GLY A 104 -6.57 -2.08 -4.44
C GLY A 104 -7.43 -0.83 -4.65
N ASN A 105 -6.94 0.36 -4.36
CA ASN A 105 -7.65 1.60 -4.67
C ASN A 105 -7.29 2.06 -6.09
N TYR A 106 -8.19 1.89 -7.04
CA TYR A 106 -7.96 2.24 -8.45
C TYR A 106 -7.96 3.75 -8.72
N CYS A 107 -8.51 4.55 -7.82
CA CYS A 107 -8.59 6.00 -7.97
C CYS A 107 -7.35 6.75 -7.46
N VAL A 108 -6.47 6.08 -6.71
CA VAL A 108 -5.27 6.66 -6.11
C VAL A 108 -4.04 5.89 -6.56
N ASN A 109 -3.06 6.56 -7.12
CA ASN A 109 -1.81 5.94 -7.59
C ASN A 109 -0.56 6.43 -6.85
N CYS A 110 -0.70 7.41 -5.96
CA CYS A 110 0.41 7.97 -5.20
C CYS A 110 0.01 8.17 -3.73
N ALA A 111 0.87 7.78 -2.81
CA ALA A 111 0.75 8.03 -1.38
C ALA A 111 2.08 8.52 -0.80
N VAL A 112 1.99 9.39 0.18
CA VAL A 112 3.14 9.92 0.93
C VAL A 112 3.13 9.29 2.32
N TYR A 113 4.30 8.83 2.77
CA TYR A 113 4.46 8.41 4.16
C TYR A 113 4.43 9.64 5.07
N ASP A 114 3.43 9.70 5.92
CA ASP A 114 3.18 10.79 6.86
C ASP A 114 2.90 10.26 8.28
N ASP A 115 2.60 11.15 9.20
CA ASP A 115 2.28 10.79 10.59
C ASP A 115 1.02 9.92 10.70
N ALA A 116 0.05 10.09 9.82
CA ALA A 116 -1.17 9.27 9.82
C ALA A 116 -0.85 7.83 9.41
N LEU A 117 -0.11 7.64 8.31
CA LEU A 117 0.36 6.32 7.88
C LEU A 117 1.31 5.68 8.90
N ARG A 118 2.17 6.48 9.55
CA ARG A 118 3.04 5.98 10.62
C ARG A 118 2.22 5.45 11.80
N LYS A 119 1.20 6.19 12.23
CA LYS A 119 0.32 5.75 13.32
C LYS A 119 -0.41 4.46 12.97
N ASN A 120 -0.93 4.35 11.74
CA ASN A 120 -1.58 3.14 11.28
C ASN A 120 -0.61 1.94 11.28
N LEU A 121 0.62 2.13 10.79
CA LEU A 121 1.64 1.07 10.81
C LEU A 121 1.92 0.57 12.23
N LEU A 122 2.15 1.50 13.17
CA LEU A 122 2.41 1.16 14.57
C LEU A 122 1.20 0.49 15.23
N MET A 123 0.00 0.91 14.87
CA MET A 123 -1.23 0.29 15.34
C MET A 123 -1.35 -1.17 14.85
N HIS A 124 -1.13 -1.42 13.56
CA HIS A 124 -1.13 -2.78 13.01
C HIS A 124 -0.09 -3.68 13.68
N GLN A 125 1.14 -3.17 13.89
CA GLN A 125 2.18 -3.91 14.60
C GLN A 125 1.76 -4.26 16.02
N LEU A 126 1.21 -3.29 16.77
CA LEU A 126 0.73 -3.53 18.14
C LEU A 126 -0.40 -4.59 18.15
N ILE A 127 -1.32 -4.53 17.20
CA ILE A 127 -2.38 -5.51 17.04
C ILE A 127 -1.79 -6.90 16.79
N GLU A 128 -0.89 -7.04 15.80
CA GLU A 128 -0.25 -8.32 15.46
C GLU A 128 0.53 -8.91 16.63
N GLU A 129 1.35 -8.10 17.31
CA GLU A 129 2.17 -8.54 18.45
C GLU A 129 1.35 -8.97 19.67
N SER A 130 0.16 -8.41 19.85
CA SER A 130 -0.68 -8.68 21.03
C SER A 130 -1.78 -9.73 20.80
N MET A 131 -2.02 -10.18 19.55
CA MET A 131 -3.11 -11.10 19.22
C MET A 131 -3.08 -12.42 20.00
N GLU A 132 -1.91 -13.05 20.13
CA GLU A 132 -1.76 -14.34 20.82
C GLU A 132 -2.04 -14.19 22.33
N SER A 133 -1.43 -13.18 22.95
CA SER A 133 -1.66 -12.85 24.36
C SER A 133 -3.12 -12.43 24.64
N ALA A 134 -3.77 -11.80 23.68
CA ALA A 134 -5.18 -11.42 23.80
C ALA A 134 -6.12 -12.65 23.86
N LEU A 135 -5.78 -13.69 23.10
CA LEU A 135 -6.52 -14.95 23.14
C LEU A 135 -6.41 -15.62 24.50
N GLU A 136 -5.20 -15.70 25.05
CA GLU A 136 -4.95 -16.25 26.39
C GLU A 136 -5.67 -15.48 27.50
N LYS A 137 -5.80 -14.16 27.34
CA LYS A 137 -6.46 -13.26 28.30
C LYS A 137 -7.97 -13.12 28.08
N ASN A 138 -8.57 -13.90 27.18
CA ASN A 138 -10.01 -13.86 26.87
C ASN A 138 -10.50 -12.45 26.48
N GLN A 139 -9.71 -11.70 25.71
CA GLN A 139 -10.06 -10.35 25.25
C GLN A 139 -10.94 -10.35 24.00
N TYR A 140 -11.21 -11.53 23.43
CA TYR A 140 -12.10 -11.67 22.28
C TYR A 140 -13.52 -11.99 22.70
N THR A 141 -14.48 -11.24 22.14
CA THR A 141 -15.92 -11.42 22.33
C THR A 141 -16.58 -11.70 20.99
N ILE A 142 -17.62 -12.51 20.95
CA ILE A 142 -18.40 -12.78 19.76
C ILE A 142 -19.71 -12.00 19.82
N TYR A 143 -19.93 -11.15 18.82
CA TYR A 143 -21.20 -10.48 18.59
C TYR A 143 -21.98 -11.26 17.54
N LEU A 144 -23.28 -11.41 17.75
CA LEU A 144 -24.17 -12.08 16.81
C LEU A 144 -25.01 -11.05 16.07
N GLN A 145 -24.83 -10.99 14.75
CA GLN A 145 -25.66 -10.18 13.87
C GLN A 145 -26.79 -11.05 13.29
N PRO A 146 -28.06 -10.81 13.62
CA PRO A 146 -29.15 -11.64 13.15
C PRO A 146 -29.37 -11.50 11.65
N GLU A 147 -29.55 -12.62 10.97
CA GLU A 147 -29.94 -12.70 9.57
C GLU A 147 -31.45 -12.84 9.45
N HIS A 148 -32.08 -11.90 8.75
CA HIS A 148 -33.53 -11.85 8.58
C HIS A 148 -33.93 -12.41 7.23
N ASN A 149 -34.79 -13.43 7.24
CA ASN A 149 -35.35 -14.01 6.02
C ASN A 149 -36.52 -13.14 5.53
N LEU A 150 -36.32 -12.47 4.38
CA LEU A 150 -37.29 -11.54 3.81
C LEU A 150 -38.59 -12.23 3.32
N HIS A 151 -38.55 -13.53 3.02
CA HIS A 151 -39.76 -14.27 2.57
C HIS A 151 -40.64 -14.71 3.73
N THR A 152 -40.02 -15.15 4.82
CA THR A 152 -40.75 -15.65 5.99
C THR A 152 -40.96 -14.61 7.09
N ASN A 153 -40.31 -13.45 6.94
CA ASN A 153 -40.26 -12.36 7.93
C ASN A 153 -39.84 -12.83 9.32
N LYS A 154 -38.89 -13.79 9.38
CA LYS A 154 -38.36 -14.36 10.63
C LYS A 154 -36.83 -14.35 10.63
N THR A 155 -36.22 -14.30 11.79
CA THR A 155 -34.78 -14.54 11.92
C THR A 155 -34.50 -16.00 11.67
N GLY A 156 -33.64 -16.31 10.67
CA GLY A 156 -33.29 -17.66 10.25
C GLY A 156 -31.89 -18.09 10.71
N GLY A 157 -31.06 -17.15 11.14
CA GLY A 157 -29.67 -17.39 11.53
C GLY A 157 -29.05 -16.15 12.16
N ALA A 158 -27.74 -16.23 12.43
CA ALA A 158 -26.94 -15.09 12.83
C ALA A 158 -25.50 -15.26 12.35
N GLU A 159 -24.88 -14.19 11.90
CA GLU A 159 -23.44 -14.14 11.64
C GLU A 159 -22.70 -13.91 12.96
N ALA A 160 -21.66 -14.72 13.20
CA ALA A 160 -20.78 -14.58 14.37
C ALA A 160 -19.61 -13.65 14.03
N LEU A 161 -19.59 -12.49 14.63
CA LEU A 161 -18.62 -11.44 14.38
C LEU A 161 -17.70 -11.28 15.59
N VAL A 162 -16.42 -11.61 15.44
CA VAL A 162 -15.42 -11.41 16.48
C VAL A 162 -15.22 -9.92 16.77
N ARG A 163 -15.04 -9.58 18.02
CA ARG A 163 -14.64 -8.26 18.52
C ARG A 163 -13.51 -8.45 19.50
N TRP A 164 -12.53 -7.59 19.46
CA TRP A 164 -11.42 -7.61 20.41
C TRP A 164 -11.48 -6.37 21.30
N GLU A 165 -11.66 -6.61 22.57
CA GLU A 165 -11.65 -5.58 23.61
C GLU A 165 -10.23 -5.35 24.11
N HIS A 166 -9.46 -4.58 23.33
CA HIS A 166 -8.07 -4.28 23.68
C HIS A 166 -8.01 -3.27 24.83
N PRO A 167 -7.19 -3.50 25.89
CA PRO A 167 -7.20 -2.66 27.10
C PRO A 167 -6.82 -1.20 26.84
N ASP A 168 -5.93 -0.93 25.88
CA ASP A 168 -5.42 0.42 25.60
C ASP A 168 -6.10 1.09 24.40
N ILE A 169 -6.60 0.30 23.44
CA ILE A 169 -7.15 0.80 22.17
C ILE A 169 -8.67 0.84 22.20
N GLY A 170 -9.30 0.00 23.05
CA GLY A 170 -10.74 -0.22 23.06
C GLY A 170 -11.17 -1.29 22.06
N LEU A 171 -12.40 -1.16 21.53
CA LEU A 171 -13.00 -2.17 20.66
C LEU A 171 -12.39 -2.16 19.27
N ILE A 172 -11.68 -3.23 18.92
CA ILE A 172 -11.11 -3.47 17.58
C ILE A 172 -12.05 -4.38 16.79
N GLN A 173 -12.35 -3.96 15.55
CA GLN A 173 -13.20 -4.73 14.63
C GLN A 173 -12.34 -5.54 13.64
N PRO A 174 -12.87 -6.64 13.06
CA PRO A 174 -12.19 -7.33 11.97
C PRO A 174 -11.94 -6.38 10.78
N GLY A 175 -10.71 -6.42 10.24
CA GLY A 175 -10.30 -5.58 9.12
C GLY A 175 -9.71 -4.21 9.50
N THR A 176 -9.47 -3.99 10.78
CA THR A 176 -8.72 -2.81 11.28
C THR A 176 -7.23 -2.94 11.00
#